data_7e8089d5db8335e23689c81eb1ae8440
#
_entry.id   7e8089d5db8335e23689c81eb1ae8440
#
_cell.length_a   1.000
_cell.length_b   1.000
_cell.length_c   1.000
_cell.angle_alpha   90.00
_cell.angle_beta   90.00
_cell.angle_gamma   90.00
#
_symmetry.space_group_name_H-M   'P 1'
#
loop_
_entity.id
_entity.type
_entity.pdbx_description
1 polymer ?
#
loop_
_entity_poly.entity_id
_entity_poly.type
_entity_poly.pdbx_seq_one_letter_code
_entity_poly.pdbx_strand_id
1 'polypeptide(L)'
;MPGGRTPLLRDVRRWLRCACAEPAAVEAAYESLTRRPPLRRKLSTLPVSQPIGRAQAGAAQALNAPRIVIVGAGMAGLTAAYYLQQYGLTAEIYESSTRTGGRIYSAQGLFAPELTTELGAEFINSDHRDMLAFVKQFDLQLIDTAAPSEVNLRPRYFFNGRAYTEQQIIDALRPIARRMARDAERAGYPITYRRHTAYARQLDKLSLAEYLRRVGVSGWLYELLEVAYVAEYGLDAGEQSCLNLLLMIDTNLRDGFDLLGESDERYKVRGGNQQIPDLLAEQLRDRVHLAHRLVALHETPHGYRLTFERAGGGSVEVQADFVVLTLPFTRLRTVEMRVALPPVKRRAIAELGYGTNAKLILGVRRRFWRGRGWSGDFYTDEPFQSGWDSSRLQAGATGSLTLFLGGTPGVRVGQGTPQAQAAAFLPRLERVLPGARAHYTGTAHRFHWRSHPHTLGSYSCWKVGQYTTLAGAEFEPVGRLYFAGEHTSHDYQGYMNGAAETGRRVAQLIHRQVRR
;
A
#
# COMPACT_ATOMS: atom_id res chain seq x y z
N MET A 1 7.42 -12.54 -0.63
CA MET A 1 5.94 -12.66 -0.56
C MET A 1 5.35 -11.33 -0.15
N PRO A 2 4.24 -10.87 -0.72
CA PRO A 2 3.66 -9.58 -0.33
C PRO A 2 3.26 -9.60 1.15
N GLY A 3 3.66 -8.58 1.90
CA GLY A 3 3.28 -8.38 3.29
C GLY A 3 1.83 -7.88 3.44
N GLY A 4 1.26 -7.89 4.65
CA GLY A 4 -0.02 -7.26 4.95
C GLY A 4 0.09 -5.73 4.97
N ARG A 5 -0.94 -5.01 4.53
CA ARG A 5 -0.99 -3.55 4.44
C ARG A 5 -1.76 -2.91 5.59
N THR A 6 -2.37 -3.75 6.40
CA THR A 6 -3.12 -3.33 7.58
C THR A 6 -2.66 -4.09 8.81
N PRO A 7 -2.75 -3.49 10.00
CA PRO A 7 -2.42 -4.17 11.25
C PRO A 7 -3.19 -5.49 11.43
N LEU A 8 -4.47 -5.52 11.03
CA LEU A 8 -5.28 -6.73 11.13
C LEU A 8 -4.74 -7.86 10.25
N LEU A 9 -4.32 -7.57 9.03
CA LEU A 9 -3.87 -8.63 8.14
C LEU A 9 -2.51 -9.20 8.58
N ARG A 10 -1.63 -8.38 9.15
CA ARG A 10 -0.44 -8.84 9.86
C ARG A 10 -0.81 -9.83 10.97
N ASP A 11 -1.81 -9.50 11.78
CA ASP A 11 -2.28 -10.36 12.86
C ASP A 11 -2.88 -11.66 12.33
N VAL A 12 -3.69 -11.60 11.27
CA VAL A 12 -4.25 -12.80 10.61
C VAL A 12 -3.15 -13.75 10.12
N ARG A 13 -2.10 -13.23 9.50
CA ARG A 13 -0.94 -14.05 9.09
C ARG A 13 -0.28 -14.72 10.30
N ARG A 14 -0.03 -13.96 11.36
CA ARG A 14 0.54 -14.49 12.60
C ARG A 14 -0.35 -15.58 13.19
N TRP A 15 -1.66 -15.38 13.27
CA TRP A 15 -2.59 -16.38 13.81
C TRP A 15 -2.64 -17.65 12.96
N LEU A 16 -2.61 -17.53 11.65
CA LEU A 16 -2.60 -18.69 10.75
C LEU A 16 -1.32 -19.53 10.95
N ARG A 17 -0.16 -18.88 11.12
CA ARG A 17 1.09 -19.58 11.46
C ARG A 17 0.98 -20.28 12.81
N CYS A 18 0.53 -19.58 13.86
CA CYS A 18 0.32 -20.16 15.18
C CYS A 18 -0.66 -21.34 15.14
N ALA A 19 -1.74 -21.23 14.35
CA ALA A 19 -2.71 -22.29 14.21
C ALA A 19 -2.18 -23.52 13.45
N CYS A 20 -1.15 -23.36 12.59
CA CYS A 20 -0.47 -24.47 11.90
C CYS A 20 0.58 -25.18 12.77
N ALA A 21 1.10 -24.53 13.82
CA ALA A 21 2.14 -25.09 14.68
C ALA A 21 1.57 -26.09 15.69
N GLU A 22 2.45 -26.95 16.22
CA GLU A 22 2.09 -27.82 17.34
C GLU A 22 1.86 -26.97 18.61
N PRO A 23 0.91 -27.34 19.51
CA PRO A 23 0.55 -26.54 20.68
C PRO A 23 1.72 -26.11 21.56
N ALA A 24 2.68 -26.99 21.81
CA ALA A 24 3.86 -26.68 22.61
C ALA A 24 4.78 -25.62 21.96
N ALA A 25 4.87 -25.61 20.64
CA ALA A 25 5.64 -24.60 19.89
C ALA A 25 4.95 -23.22 19.91
N VAL A 26 3.62 -23.17 19.99
CA VAL A 26 2.84 -21.93 20.11
C VAL A 26 3.08 -21.28 21.46
N GLU A 27 3.06 -22.05 22.56
CA GLU A 27 3.25 -21.56 23.92
C GLU A 27 4.66 -21.01 24.13
N ALA A 28 5.68 -21.74 23.68
CA ALA A 28 7.08 -21.29 23.71
C ALA A 28 7.32 -20.02 22.87
N ALA A 29 6.65 -19.90 21.71
CA ALA A 29 6.75 -18.74 20.86
C ALA A 29 6.06 -17.52 21.49
N TYR A 30 4.91 -17.70 22.11
CA TYR A 30 4.17 -16.63 22.83
C TYR A 30 4.98 -16.09 24.02
N GLU A 31 5.57 -16.98 24.84
CA GLU A 31 6.47 -16.58 25.92
C GLU A 31 7.71 -15.83 25.42
N SER A 32 8.27 -16.24 24.29
CA SER A 32 9.43 -15.61 23.67
C SER A 32 9.14 -14.18 23.18
N LEU A 33 7.92 -13.90 22.70
CA LEU A 33 7.51 -12.56 22.23
C LEU A 33 7.30 -11.58 23.38
N THR A 34 6.80 -12.07 24.52
CA THR A 34 6.58 -11.22 25.69
C THR A 34 7.88 -10.90 26.44
N ARG A 35 8.96 -11.64 26.21
CA ARG A 35 10.24 -11.52 26.93
C ARG A 35 11.40 -10.92 26.15
N ARG A 36 11.30 -10.69 24.82
CA ARG A 36 12.44 -10.20 24.01
C ARG A 36 12.41 -8.69 23.81
N PRO A 37 13.51 -7.97 24.14
CA PRO A 37 13.77 -6.67 23.57
C PRO A 37 13.98 -6.81 22.05
N PRO A 38 13.70 -5.75 21.24
CA PRO A 38 13.80 -5.83 19.79
C PRO A 38 15.19 -6.27 19.38
N LEU A 39 15.29 -7.38 18.66
CA LEU A 39 16.53 -7.89 18.09
C LEU A 39 17.08 -6.82 17.13
N ARG A 40 18.18 -6.18 17.53
CA ARG A 40 19.04 -5.45 16.60
C ARG A 40 19.64 -6.48 15.61
N ARG A 41 18.94 -6.78 14.53
CA ARG A 41 19.59 -7.38 13.37
C ARG A 41 20.61 -6.35 12.86
N LYS A 42 21.90 -6.69 12.92
CA LYS A 42 22.93 -5.98 12.18
C LYS A 42 22.46 -5.93 10.73
N LEU A 43 22.19 -4.72 10.24
CA LEU A 43 21.99 -4.46 8.81
C LEU A 43 23.19 -5.09 8.09
N SER A 44 22.98 -6.18 7.38
CA SER A 44 23.99 -6.75 6.49
C SER A 44 24.29 -5.67 5.47
N THR A 45 25.53 -5.22 5.48
CA THR A 45 26.10 -4.29 4.54
C THR A 45 26.14 -4.93 3.16
N LEU A 46 25.04 -4.81 2.41
CA LEU A 46 25.13 -4.89 0.96
C LEU A 46 25.61 -3.51 0.50
N PRO A 47 26.59 -3.42 -0.39
CA PRO A 47 27.12 -2.13 -0.82
C PRO A 47 25.99 -1.35 -1.51
N VAL A 48 25.51 -0.31 -0.86
CA VAL A 48 24.88 0.81 -1.54
C VAL A 48 26.00 1.32 -2.44
N SER A 49 25.83 1.22 -3.74
CA SER A 49 26.78 1.79 -4.70
C SER A 49 27.05 3.23 -4.28
N GLN A 50 28.32 3.52 -3.97
CA GLN A 50 28.76 4.87 -3.64
C GLN A 50 28.31 5.82 -4.75
N PRO A 51 27.98 7.08 -4.45
CA PRO A 51 27.69 8.07 -5.46
C PRO A 51 28.91 8.16 -6.40
N ILE A 52 28.69 7.79 -7.65
CA ILE A 52 29.68 7.98 -8.71
C ILE A 52 29.90 9.50 -8.80
N GLY A 53 31.11 9.93 -8.60
CA GLY A 53 31.50 11.34 -8.64
C GLY A 53 30.92 12.03 -9.88
N ARG A 54 30.49 13.29 -9.71
CA ARG A 54 29.97 14.15 -10.78
C ARG A 54 30.93 14.10 -11.99
N ALA A 55 30.55 13.30 -12.99
CA ALA A 55 31.19 13.42 -14.30
C ALA A 55 30.73 14.77 -14.88
N GLN A 56 31.66 15.65 -15.15
CA GLN A 56 31.44 16.84 -15.96
C GLN A 56 31.08 16.36 -17.37
N ALA A 57 29.81 16.27 -17.68
CA ALA A 57 29.32 16.01 -19.05
C ALA A 57 29.49 17.31 -19.85
N GLY A 58 30.41 17.30 -20.81
CA GLY A 58 30.67 18.43 -21.70
C GLY A 58 29.45 18.72 -22.61
N ALA A 59 29.27 19.98 -23.00
CA ALA A 59 28.16 20.51 -23.80
C ALA A 59 27.90 19.80 -25.14
N ALA A 60 28.82 18.98 -25.64
CA ALA A 60 28.66 18.23 -26.90
C ALA A 60 27.75 16.97 -26.77
N GLN A 61 27.49 16.47 -25.56
CA GLN A 61 26.58 15.31 -25.34
C GLN A 61 25.10 15.69 -25.30
N ALA A 62 24.76 16.97 -25.21
CA ALA A 62 23.38 17.44 -25.08
C ALA A 62 22.52 17.27 -26.36
N LEU A 63 23.14 17.19 -27.53
CA LEU A 63 22.43 17.10 -28.82
C LEU A 63 21.88 15.68 -29.14
N ASN A 64 22.36 14.64 -28.46
CA ASN A 64 21.94 13.24 -28.67
C ASN A 64 21.33 12.58 -27.43
N ALA A 65 21.07 13.34 -26.36
CA ALA A 65 20.46 12.77 -25.16
C ALA A 65 18.97 12.39 -25.43
N PRO A 66 18.54 11.19 -25.03
CA PRO A 66 17.16 10.78 -25.26
C PRO A 66 16.19 11.63 -24.43
N ARG A 67 15.06 12.00 -25.05
CA ARG A 67 13.96 12.71 -24.39
C ARG A 67 13.16 11.69 -23.58
N ILE A 68 13.26 11.74 -22.27
CA ILE A 68 12.55 10.85 -21.35
C ILE A 68 11.44 11.64 -20.69
N VAL A 69 10.20 11.16 -20.82
CA VAL A 69 9.02 11.76 -20.20
C VAL A 69 8.42 10.78 -19.19
N ILE A 70 8.24 11.24 -17.95
CA ILE A 70 7.60 10.52 -16.86
C ILE A 70 6.23 11.15 -16.61
N VAL A 71 5.18 10.35 -16.57
CA VAL A 71 3.81 10.81 -16.31
C VAL A 71 3.41 10.39 -14.90
N GLY A 72 3.31 11.39 -14.01
CA GLY A 72 2.99 11.26 -12.60
C GLY A 72 4.17 11.58 -11.70
N ALA A 73 4.00 12.51 -10.74
CA ALA A 73 4.96 12.87 -9.70
C ALA A 73 4.61 12.20 -8.34
N GLY A 74 4.10 10.96 -8.38
CA GLY A 74 4.02 10.08 -7.23
C GLY A 74 5.37 9.46 -6.91
N MET A 75 5.45 8.63 -5.87
CA MET A 75 6.69 8.00 -5.43
C MET A 75 7.43 7.26 -6.57
N ALA A 76 6.72 6.55 -7.45
CA ALA A 76 7.33 5.83 -8.56
C ALA A 76 7.99 6.76 -9.60
N GLY A 77 7.30 7.83 -9.98
CA GLY A 77 7.82 8.78 -10.97
C GLY A 77 9.00 9.58 -10.46
N LEU A 78 8.91 10.07 -9.22
CA LEU A 78 10.01 10.79 -8.58
C LEU A 78 11.23 9.90 -8.38
N THR A 79 11.03 8.65 -7.95
CA THR A 79 12.13 7.67 -7.82
C THR A 79 12.75 7.34 -9.18
N ALA A 80 11.94 7.18 -10.24
CA ALA A 80 12.46 6.91 -11.58
C ALA A 80 13.34 8.08 -12.07
N ALA A 81 12.86 9.32 -11.95
CA ALA A 81 13.63 10.51 -12.34
C ALA A 81 14.92 10.66 -11.52
N TYR A 82 14.84 10.45 -10.20
CA TYR A 82 15.99 10.50 -9.32
C TYR A 82 17.09 9.52 -9.75
N TYR A 83 16.75 8.25 -10.00
CA TYR A 83 17.74 7.27 -10.43
C TYR A 83 18.21 7.48 -11.87
N LEU A 84 17.37 7.99 -12.79
CA LEU A 84 17.82 8.41 -14.11
C LEU A 84 18.87 9.52 -14.01
N GLN A 85 18.66 10.50 -13.13
CA GLN A 85 19.64 11.57 -12.87
C GLN A 85 20.98 11.01 -12.34
N GLN A 86 20.93 10.01 -11.45
CA GLN A 86 22.13 9.33 -10.96
C GLN A 86 22.89 8.58 -12.08
N TYR A 87 22.19 8.17 -13.13
CA TYR A 87 22.77 7.54 -14.32
C TYR A 87 23.22 8.55 -15.41
N GLY A 88 23.12 9.85 -15.14
CA GLY A 88 23.46 10.92 -16.08
C GLY A 88 22.40 11.15 -17.15
N LEU A 89 21.17 10.66 -16.95
CA LEU A 89 20.05 10.86 -17.84
C LEU A 89 19.07 11.88 -17.24
N THR A 90 18.44 12.68 -18.10
CA THR A 90 17.44 13.68 -17.69
C THR A 90 16.05 13.23 -18.10
N ALA A 91 15.06 13.42 -17.22
CA ALA A 91 13.66 13.15 -17.49
C ALA A 91 12.79 14.33 -17.07
N GLU A 92 11.78 14.68 -17.89
CA GLU A 92 10.74 15.66 -17.57
C GLU A 92 9.54 14.92 -16.93
N ILE A 93 9.02 15.43 -15.82
CA ILE A 93 7.92 14.84 -15.07
C ILE A 93 6.68 15.71 -15.21
N TYR A 94 5.57 15.13 -15.63
CA TYR A 94 4.27 15.82 -15.74
C TYR A 94 3.26 15.23 -14.75
N GLU A 95 2.74 16.08 -13.86
CA GLU A 95 1.81 15.71 -12.80
C GLU A 95 0.48 16.43 -12.98
N SER A 96 -0.61 15.66 -12.86
CA SER A 96 -1.97 16.18 -13.04
C SER A 96 -2.45 17.09 -11.92
N SER A 97 -1.96 16.87 -10.70
CA SER A 97 -2.31 17.66 -9.51
C SER A 97 -1.40 18.87 -9.32
N THR A 98 -1.72 19.69 -8.32
CA THR A 98 -0.90 20.83 -7.89
C THR A 98 0.12 20.48 -6.81
N ARG A 99 0.27 19.19 -6.47
CA ARG A 99 1.24 18.67 -5.50
C ARG A 99 1.90 17.40 -5.99
N THR A 100 3.03 17.06 -5.41
CA THR A 100 3.74 15.80 -5.58
C THR A 100 3.29 14.72 -4.57
N GLY A 101 3.82 13.51 -4.65
CA GLY A 101 3.60 12.43 -3.70
C GLY A 101 2.45 11.46 -4.05
N GLY A 102 1.49 11.87 -4.89
CA GLY A 102 0.39 11.00 -5.31
C GLY A 102 -0.45 10.50 -4.11
N ARG A 103 -0.39 9.18 -3.84
CA ARG A 103 -1.12 8.54 -2.72
C ARG A 103 -0.39 8.60 -1.37
N ILE A 104 0.78 9.19 -1.28
CA ILE A 104 1.40 9.64 -0.04
C ILE A 104 0.87 11.04 0.22
N TYR A 105 0.16 11.24 1.33
CA TYR A 105 -0.43 12.51 1.66
C TYR A 105 -0.55 12.67 3.17
N SER A 106 0.27 13.56 3.74
CA SER A 106 0.27 13.91 5.16
C SER A 106 -0.33 15.29 5.36
N ALA A 107 -1.14 15.46 6.38
CA ALA A 107 -1.74 16.74 6.77
C ALA A 107 -1.27 17.13 8.17
N GLN A 108 -0.91 18.40 8.34
CA GLN A 108 -0.47 18.97 9.60
C GLN A 108 -1.64 19.69 10.29
N GLY A 109 -1.74 19.57 11.60
CA GLY A 109 -2.62 20.42 12.41
C GLY A 109 -4.11 20.17 12.28
N LEU A 110 -4.57 19.07 11.67
CA LEU A 110 -6.01 18.80 11.50
C LEU A 110 -6.78 18.65 12.82
N PHE A 111 -6.14 18.14 13.87
CA PHE A 111 -6.77 17.87 15.17
C PHE A 111 -6.10 18.59 16.32
N ALA A 112 -4.80 18.85 16.21
CA ALA A 112 -4.02 19.71 17.09
C ALA A 112 -2.77 20.17 16.32
N PRO A 113 -2.22 21.38 16.60
CA PRO A 113 -1.10 21.95 15.83
C PRO A 113 0.10 21.04 15.70
N GLU A 114 0.40 20.25 16.73
CA GLU A 114 1.53 19.33 16.81
C GLU A 114 1.31 17.97 16.13
N LEU A 115 0.06 17.68 15.70
CA LEU A 115 -0.28 16.37 15.13
C LEU A 115 -0.18 16.35 13.62
N THR A 116 0.52 15.33 13.14
CA THR A 116 0.56 14.92 11.73
C THR A 116 -0.40 13.76 11.51
N THR A 117 -1.22 13.86 10.47
CA THR A 117 -2.21 12.84 10.11
C THR A 117 -1.97 12.34 8.69
N GLU A 118 -1.81 11.03 8.52
CA GLU A 118 -1.68 10.43 7.21
C GLU A 118 -3.06 10.21 6.56
N LEU A 119 -3.34 10.97 5.52
CA LEU A 119 -4.55 10.83 4.71
C LEU A 119 -4.43 9.69 3.70
N GLY A 120 -3.19 9.36 3.32
CA GLY A 120 -2.82 8.30 2.41
C GLY A 120 -2.04 7.17 3.08
N ALA A 121 -0.97 6.74 2.42
CA ALA A 121 -0.08 5.69 2.88
C ALA A 121 0.58 6.06 4.21
N GLU A 122 0.52 5.16 5.19
CA GLU A 122 0.89 5.47 6.57
C GLU A 122 2.10 4.69 7.07
N PHE A 123 2.20 3.40 6.77
CA PHE A 123 3.22 2.55 7.38
C PHE A 123 4.35 2.17 6.42
N ILE A 124 5.55 2.08 6.97
CA ILE A 124 6.77 1.59 6.30
C ILE A 124 7.23 0.36 7.08
N ASN A 125 7.34 -0.78 6.39
CA ASN A 125 7.83 -2.01 7.01
C ASN A 125 9.36 -2.00 7.15
N SER A 126 9.88 -2.83 8.04
CA SER A 126 11.33 -2.96 8.24
C SER A 126 12.08 -3.56 7.03
N ASP A 127 11.38 -4.23 6.12
CA ASP A 127 11.90 -4.75 4.85
C ASP A 127 11.71 -3.79 3.65
N HIS A 128 11.07 -2.63 3.83
CA HIS A 128 10.86 -1.62 2.79
C HIS A 128 12.14 -0.86 2.44
N ARG A 129 13.08 -1.55 1.80
CA ARG A 129 14.46 -1.10 1.58
C ARG A 129 14.57 0.21 0.80
N ASP A 130 13.76 0.39 -0.24
CA ASP A 130 13.81 1.59 -1.07
C ASP A 130 13.29 2.81 -0.29
N MET A 131 12.20 2.66 0.48
CA MET A 131 11.68 3.75 1.33
C MET A 131 12.66 4.09 2.47
N LEU A 132 13.20 3.08 3.16
CA LEU A 132 14.16 3.28 4.25
C LEU A 132 15.49 3.87 3.74
N ALA A 133 15.88 3.60 2.50
CA ALA A 133 17.04 4.24 1.88
C ALA A 133 16.82 5.76 1.71
N PHE A 134 15.62 6.20 1.30
CA PHE A 134 15.29 7.62 1.23
C PHE A 134 15.16 8.26 2.62
N VAL A 135 14.58 7.57 3.61
CA VAL A 135 14.58 8.04 5.01
C VAL A 135 16.01 8.35 5.48
N LYS A 136 16.93 7.41 5.24
CA LYS A 136 18.35 7.58 5.58
C LYS A 136 19.01 8.70 4.77
N GLN A 137 18.76 8.77 3.47
CA GLN A 137 19.36 9.76 2.57
C GLN A 137 18.99 11.19 2.96
N PHE A 138 17.74 11.40 3.40
CA PHE A 138 17.22 12.71 3.77
C PHE A 138 17.28 12.99 5.28
N ASP A 139 17.96 12.13 6.05
CA ASP A 139 18.09 12.24 7.51
C ASP A 139 16.74 12.42 8.24
N LEU A 140 15.72 11.69 7.79
CA LEU A 140 14.38 11.77 8.35
C LEU A 140 14.26 10.91 9.62
N GLN A 141 13.58 11.44 10.63
CA GLN A 141 13.32 10.71 11.86
C GLN A 141 12.13 9.77 11.69
N LEU A 142 12.26 8.54 12.22
CA LEU A 142 11.18 7.56 12.24
C LEU A 142 10.47 7.53 13.60
N ILE A 143 9.16 7.35 13.56
CA ILE A 143 8.34 6.86 14.66
C ILE A 143 8.35 5.34 14.57
N ASP A 144 8.82 4.66 15.63
CA ASP A 144 8.84 3.19 15.73
C ASP A 144 7.63 2.70 16.53
N THR A 145 6.64 2.09 15.86
CA THR A 145 5.42 1.56 16.51
C THR A 145 5.70 0.37 17.43
N ALA A 146 6.90 -0.23 17.36
CA ALA A 146 7.38 -1.25 18.27
C ALA A 146 8.22 -0.69 19.44
N ALA A 147 8.11 0.62 19.74
CA ALA A 147 8.79 1.24 20.88
C ALA A 147 8.39 0.57 22.21
N PRO A 148 9.26 0.58 23.23
CA PRO A 148 8.99 -0.09 24.52
C PRO A 148 7.67 0.32 25.19
N SER A 149 7.19 1.56 24.97
CA SER A 149 5.90 2.05 25.48
C SER A 149 4.68 1.42 24.80
N GLU A 150 4.85 0.76 23.67
CA GLU A 150 3.76 0.22 22.82
C GLU A 150 3.63 -1.31 22.92
N VAL A 151 4.71 -2.02 23.26
CA VAL A 151 4.77 -3.51 23.18
C VAL A 151 3.78 -4.24 24.09
N ASN A 152 3.33 -3.59 25.17
CA ASN A 152 2.36 -4.17 26.13
C ASN A 152 0.92 -3.76 25.82
N LEU A 153 0.69 -2.90 24.86
CA LEU A 153 -0.65 -2.50 24.45
C LEU A 153 -1.24 -3.55 23.50
N ARG A 154 -2.54 -3.80 23.63
CA ARG A 154 -3.24 -4.84 22.87
C ARG A 154 -4.25 -4.25 21.92
N PRO A 155 -4.40 -4.78 20.71
CA PRO A 155 -5.52 -4.48 19.82
C PRO A 155 -6.82 -5.06 20.39
N ARG A 156 -7.95 -4.58 19.91
CA ARG A 156 -9.27 -5.05 20.32
C ARG A 156 -9.99 -5.70 19.14
N TYR A 157 -10.39 -6.94 19.32
CA TYR A 157 -11.19 -7.73 18.35
C TYR A 157 -12.62 -7.82 18.86
N PHE A 158 -13.57 -7.20 18.16
CA PHE A 158 -14.96 -7.11 18.61
C PHE A 158 -15.92 -7.52 17.48
N PHE A 159 -16.48 -8.72 17.59
CA PHE A 159 -17.35 -9.32 16.59
C PHE A 159 -18.58 -9.93 17.24
N ASN A 160 -19.75 -9.86 16.56
CA ASN A 160 -21.02 -10.36 17.08
C ASN A 160 -21.32 -9.85 18.51
N GLY A 161 -21.03 -8.56 18.76
CA GLY A 161 -21.34 -7.89 20.02
C GLY A 161 -20.43 -8.24 21.21
N ARG A 162 -19.35 -9.00 21.00
CA ARG A 162 -18.39 -9.37 22.07
C ARG A 162 -16.93 -9.24 21.64
N ALA A 163 -16.06 -9.11 22.65
CA ALA A 163 -14.63 -9.10 22.42
C ALA A 163 -14.06 -10.53 22.39
N TYR A 164 -13.04 -10.73 21.53
CA TYR A 164 -12.28 -11.97 21.42
C TYR A 164 -10.83 -11.72 21.78
N THR A 165 -10.20 -12.71 22.42
CA THR A 165 -8.76 -12.72 22.64
C THR A 165 -8.04 -13.28 21.41
N GLU A 166 -6.77 -12.96 21.29
CA GLU A 166 -5.91 -13.51 20.24
C GLU A 166 -5.85 -15.04 20.29
N GLN A 167 -5.77 -15.61 21.49
CA GLN A 167 -5.78 -17.07 21.67
C GLN A 167 -7.05 -17.72 21.13
N GLN A 168 -8.23 -17.13 21.38
CA GLN A 168 -9.49 -17.64 20.84
C GLN A 168 -9.51 -17.62 19.32
N ILE A 169 -8.89 -16.59 18.68
CA ILE A 169 -8.78 -16.51 17.23
C ILE A 169 -7.86 -17.60 16.68
N ILE A 170 -6.70 -17.81 17.31
CA ILE A 170 -5.76 -18.87 16.93
C ILE A 170 -6.42 -20.26 17.04
N ASP A 171 -7.11 -20.53 18.13
CA ASP A 171 -7.80 -21.81 18.34
C ASP A 171 -8.90 -22.04 17.30
N ALA A 172 -9.65 -21.01 16.94
CA ALA A 172 -10.66 -21.08 15.89
C ALA A 172 -10.07 -21.28 14.49
N LEU A 173 -8.86 -20.76 14.22
CA LEU A 173 -8.15 -20.96 12.95
C LEU A 173 -7.51 -22.35 12.82
N ARG A 174 -7.16 -23.00 13.94
CA ARG A 174 -6.39 -24.25 13.97
C ARG A 174 -6.93 -25.37 13.06
N PRO A 175 -8.26 -25.65 12.99
CA PRO A 175 -8.81 -26.70 12.13
C PRO A 175 -8.58 -26.48 10.65
N ILE A 176 -8.49 -25.22 10.21
CA ILE A 176 -8.49 -24.80 8.80
C ILE A 176 -7.11 -24.37 8.30
N ALA A 177 -6.23 -23.91 9.20
CA ALA A 177 -4.94 -23.31 8.85
C ALA A 177 -4.05 -24.25 8.03
N ARG A 178 -3.95 -25.54 8.44
CA ARG A 178 -3.16 -26.54 7.70
C ARG A 178 -3.69 -26.81 6.29
N ARG A 179 -5.01 -26.68 6.08
CA ARG A 179 -5.62 -26.80 4.75
C ARG A 179 -5.25 -25.61 3.89
N MET A 180 -5.39 -24.39 4.41
CA MET A 180 -5.01 -23.16 3.72
C MET A 180 -3.52 -23.18 3.34
N ALA A 181 -2.64 -23.61 4.24
CA ALA A 181 -1.20 -23.76 3.98
C ALA A 181 -0.93 -24.72 2.82
N ARG A 182 -1.56 -25.91 2.80
CA ARG A 182 -1.41 -26.88 1.67
C ARG A 182 -1.96 -26.30 0.36
N ASP A 183 -3.06 -25.59 0.39
CA ASP A 183 -3.63 -24.97 -0.82
C ASP A 183 -2.70 -23.89 -1.37
N ALA A 184 -2.07 -23.09 -0.53
CA ALA A 184 -1.07 -22.09 -0.90
C ALA A 184 0.19 -22.75 -1.49
N GLU A 185 0.72 -23.80 -0.85
CA GLU A 185 1.88 -24.56 -1.35
C GLU A 185 1.61 -25.16 -2.74
N ARG A 186 0.45 -25.77 -2.95
CA ARG A 186 0.04 -26.34 -4.23
C ARG A 186 -0.21 -25.30 -5.32
N ALA A 187 -0.67 -24.11 -4.93
CA ALA A 187 -0.80 -23.00 -5.87
C ALA A 187 0.56 -22.56 -6.40
N GLY A 188 1.59 -22.58 -5.55
CA GLY A 188 2.95 -22.17 -5.87
C GLY A 188 3.12 -20.66 -5.95
N TYR A 189 4.34 -20.20 -6.20
CA TYR A 189 4.71 -18.80 -6.34
C TYR A 189 5.93 -18.64 -7.26
N PRO A 190 6.03 -17.61 -8.10
CA PRO A 190 5.02 -16.60 -8.39
C PRO A 190 3.88 -17.14 -9.27
N ILE A 191 2.68 -16.50 -9.14
CA ILE A 191 1.54 -16.76 -10.02
C ILE A 191 1.39 -15.59 -10.97
N THR A 192 1.54 -15.85 -12.28
CA THR A 192 1.37 -14.85 -13.35
C THR A 192 0.60 -15.47 -14.52
N TYR A 193 0.17 -14.65 -15.47
CA TYR A 193 -0.51 -15.12 -16.68
C TYR A 193 0.38 -16.05 -17.54
N ARG A 194 1.72 -15.92 -17.44
CA ARG A 194 2.69 -16.79 -18.13
C ARG A 194 3.08 -18.01 -17.32
N ARG A 195 3.05 -17.90 -15.98
CA ARG A 195 3.54 -18.94 -15.07
C ARG A 195 2.57 -19.13 -13.92
N HIS A 196 1.87 -20.25 -13.93
CA HIS A 196 0.98 -20.69 -12.85
C HIS A 196 0.73 -22.20 -12.94
N THR A 197 0.37 -22.82 -11.82
CA THR A 197 -0.04 -24.23 -11.80
C THR A 197 -1.51 -24.36 -12.24
N ALA A 198 -1.91 -25.57 -12.66
CA ALA A 198 -3.32 -25.86 -12.92
C ALA A 198 -4.17 -25.67 -11.65
N TYR A 199 -3.58 -25.92 -10.48
CA TYR A 199 -4.25 -25.73 -9.20
C TYR A 199 -4.46 -24.23 -8.86
N ALA A 200 -3.45 -23.40 -9.07
CA ALA A 200 -3.59 -21.95 -8.96
C ALA A 200 -4.73 -21.41 -9.84
N ARG A 201 -4.85 -21.93 -11.09
CA ARG A 201 -5.94 -21.56 -12.01
C ARG A 201 -7.32 -21.97 -11.49
N GLN A 202 -7.42 -23.11 -10.80
CA GLN A 202 -8.68 -23.52 -10.17
C GLN A 202 -9.04 -22.63 -8.98
N LEU A 203 -8.06 -22.29 -8.15
CA LEU A 203 -8.24 -21.40 -7.00
C LEU A 203 -8.59 -19.97 -7.43
N ASP A 204 -7.91 -19.44 -8.45
CA ASP A 204 -8.13 -18.08 -8.95
C ASP A 204 -9.57 -17.84 -9.46
N LYS A 205 -10.32 -18.91 -9.78
CA LYS A 205 -11.74 -18.84 -10.13
C LYS A 205 -12.67 -18.67 -8.94
N LEU A 206 -12.16 -18.83 -7.72
CA LEU A 206 -12.92 -18.65 -6.50
C LEU A 206 -12.69 -17.25 -5.94
N SER A 207 -13.77 -16.62 -5.52
CA SER A 207 -13.67 -15.44 -4.67
C SER A 207 -13.14 -15.82 -3.27
N LEU A 208 -12.64 -14.84 -2.54
CA LEU A 208 -12.26 -15.01 -1.14
C LEU A 208 -13.44 -15.55 -0.31
N ALA A 209 -14.64 -15.00 -0.50
CA ALA A 209 -15.85 -15.44 0.20
C ALA A 209 -16.20 -16.90 -0.06
N GLU A 210 -16.13 -17.35 -1.33
CA GLU A 210 -16.38 -18.73 -1.71
C GLU A 210 -15.34 -19.68 -1.13
N TYR A 211 -14.06 -19.29 -1.18
CA TYR A 211 -12.98 -20.09 -0.63
C TYR A 211 -13.10 -20.26 0.89
N LEU A 212 -13.35 -19.19 1.64
CA LEU A 212 -13.53 -19.25 3.10
C LEU A 212 -14.66 -20.23 3.48
N ARG A 213 -15.82 -20.14 2.81
CA ARG A 213 -16.94 -21.09 3.03
C ARG A 213 -16.55 -22.51 2.68
N ARG A 214 -15.86 -22.72 1.55
CA ARG A 214 -15.39 -24.04 1.09
C ARG A 214 -14.43 -24.72 2.07
N VAL A 215 -13.61 -23.96 2.80
CA VAL A 215 -12.71 -24.52 3.81
C VAL A 215 -13.33 -24.63 5.19
N GLY A 216 -14.64 -24.27 5.33
CA GLY A 216 -15.42 -24.44 6.56
C GLY A 216 -15.38 -23.24 7.51
N VAL A 217 -14.94 -22.06 7.07
CA VAL A 217 -14.97 -20.84 7.89
C VAL A 217 -16.39 -20.30 7.97
N SER A 218 -16.87 -20.01 9.18
CA SER A 218 -18.22 -19.49 9.44
C SER A 218 -18.28 -18.62 10.70
N GLY A 219 -19.42 -17.96 10.93
CA GLY A 219 -19.68 -17.14 12.11
C GLY A 219 -18.70 -15.98 12.23
N TRP A 220 -18.38 -15.59 13.46
CA TRP A 220 -17.52 -14.45 13.74
C TRP A 220 -16.10 -14.55 13.14
N LEU A 221 -15.60 -15.78 12.95
CA LEU A 221 -14.30 -15.99 12.31
C LEU A 221 -14.34 -15.65 10.81
N TYR A 222 -15.47 -15.95 10.14
CA TYR A 222 -15.68 -15.53 8.75
C TYR A 222 -15.69 -14.01 8.65
N GLU A 223 -16.44 -13.34 9.52
CA GLU A 223 -16.54 -11.88 9.55
C GLU A 223 -15.18 -11.22 9.85
N LEU A 224 -14.39 -11.78 10.77
CA LEU A 224 -13.04 -11.31 11.06
C LEU A 224 -12.12 -11.42 9.84
N LEU A 225 -12.10 -12.56 9.14
CA LEU A 225 -11.28 -12.75 7.95
C LEU A 225 -11.80 -11.89 6.78
N GLU A 226 -13.11 -11.77 6.61
CA GLU A 226 -13.71 -10.88 5.62
C GLU A 226 -13.29 -9.43 5.85
N VAL A 227 -13.45 -8.91 7.07
CA VAL A 227 -13.02 -7.55 7.44
C VAL A 227 -11.52 -7.35 7.19
N ALA A 228 -10.68 -8.33 7.56
CA ALA A 228 -9.24 -8.26 7.36
C ALA A 228 -8.88 -8.03 5.89
N TYR A 229 -9.43 -8.83 4.99
CA TYR A 229 -9.10 -8.78 3.57
C TYR A 229 -9.83 -7.69 2.79
N VAL A 230 -11.06 -7.34 3.21
CA VAL A 230 -11.78 -6.20 2.63
C VAL A 230 -11.11 -4.88 3.00
N ALA A 231 -10.67 -4.71 4.25
CA ALA A 231 -9.89 -3.54 4.67
C ALA A 231 -8.52 -3.50 3.97
N GLU A 232 -7.84 -4.65 3.86
CA GLU A 232 -6.53 -4.75 3.23
C GLU A 232 -6.54 -4.39 1.74
N TYR A 233 -7.44 -5.01 0.96
CA TYR A 233 -7.43 -4.89 -0.50
C TYR A 233 -8.45 -3.88 -1.04
N GLY A 234 -9.40 -3.45 -0.21
CA GLY A 234 -10.38 -2.43 -0.54
C GLY A 234 -11.50 -2.87 -1.49
N LEU A 235 -11.64 -4.15 -1.77
CA LEU A 235 -12.76 -4.73 -2.52
C LEU A 235 -13.53 -5.72 -1.64
N ASP A 236 -14.82 -5.91 -1.92
CA ASP A 236 -15.64 -6.90 -1.19
C ASP A 236 -15.10 -8.32 -1.39
N ALA A 237 -15.25 -9.18 -0.40
CA ALA A 237 -14.71 -10.55 -0.42
C ALA A 237 -15.23 -11.40 -1.59
N GLY A 238 -16.40 -11.07 -2.12
CA GLY A 238 -16.96 -11.71 -3.32
C GLY A 238 -16.30 -11.28 -4.64
N GLU A 239 -15.56 -10.17 -4.66
CA GLU A 239 -14.89 -9.67 -5.85
C GLU A 239 -13.41 -10.08 -5.92
N GLN A 240 -12.78 -10.29 -4.76
CA GLN A 240 -11.35 -10.61 -4.65
C GLN A 240 -11.08 -12.08 -5.01
N SER A 241 -9.95 -12.35 -5.70
CA SER A 241 -9.44 -13.71 -5.82
C SER A 241 -9.04 -14.27 -4.45
N CYS A 242 -9.36 -15.52 -4.16
CA CYS A 242 -8.91 -16.18 -2.94
C CYS A 242 -7.38 -16.29 -2.84
N LEU A 243 -6.66 -16.12 -3.94
CA LEU A 243 -5.20 -16.09 -3.96
C LEU A 243 -4.65 -14.87 -3.20
N ASN A 244 -5.43 -13.79 -3.03
CA ASN A 244 -5.05 -12.68 -2.13
C ASN A 244 -4.83 -13.17 -0.70
N LEU A 245 -5.66 -14.09 -0.22
CA LEU A 245 -5.47 -14.76 1.09
C LEU A 245 -4.29 -15.71 1.04
N LEU A 246 -4.28 -16.63 0.08
CA LEU A 246 -3.37 -17.77 0.08
C LEU A 246 -1.91 -17.36 -0.13
N LEU A 247 -1.64 -16.35 -0.95
CA LEU A 247 -0.29 -15.84 -1.17
C LEU A 247 0.28 -15.07 0.04
N MET A 248 -0.57 -14.76 1.02
CA MET A 248 -0.13 -14.14 2.27
C MET A 248 0.17 -15.15 3.38
N ILE A 249 -0.23 -16.41 3.22
CA ILE A 249 0.09 -17.46 4.19
C ILE A 249 1.51 -17.93 3.90
N ASP A 250 2.44 -17.68 4.83
CA ASP A 250 3.76 -18.27 4.75
C ASP A 250 3.66 -19.77 5.05
N THR A 251 4.00 -20.56 4.04
CA THR A 251 3.97 -22.03 4.12
C THR A 251 5.32 -22.63 4.52
N ASN A 252 6.36 -21.83 4.68
CA ASN A 252 7.69 -22.32 5.03
C ASN A 252 7.82 -22.58 6.53
N LEU A 253 7.24 -23.68 6.98
CA LEU A 253 7.34 -24.16 8.37
C LEU A 253 8.73 -24.77 8.71
N ARG A 254 9.67 -24.85 7.73
CA ARG A 254 10.97 -25.52 7.92
C ARG A 254 12.03 -24.66 8.59
N ASP A 255 11.92 -23.34 8.47
CA ASP A 255 12.96 -22.41 8.94
C ASP A 255 12.70 -21.80 10.33
N GLY A 256 11.79 -22.40 11.09
CA GLY A 256 11.41 -21.93 12.40
C GLY A 256 10.24 -20.93 12.35
N PHE A 257 9.53 -20.90 13.44
CA PHE A 257 8.34 -20.10 13.64
C PHE A 257 8.73 -18.63 13.82
N ASP A 258 8.70 -17.84 12.74
CA ASP A 258 8.85 -16.39 12.84
C ASP A 258 7.47 -15.74 12.99
N LEU A 259 7.14 -15.40 14.24
CA LEU A 259 5.88 -14.73 14.61
C LEU A 259 5.71 -13.34 14.04
N LEU A 260 6.80 -12.73 13.57
CA LEU A 260 6.83 -11.34 13.10
C LEU A 260 6.79 -11.22 11.58
N GLY A 261 6.14 -12.10 10.85
CA GLY A 261 6.03 -12.09 9.41
C GLY A 261 6.48 -10.80 8.70
N GLU A 262 6.86 -10.87 7.47
CA GLU A 262 7.58 -9.85 6.69
C GLU A 262 6.93 -8.44 6.64
N SER A 263 5.63 -8.29 6.98
CA SER A 263 4.96 -6.98 7.07
C SER A 263 4.71 -6.62 8.53
N ASP A 264 5.57 -5.79 9.09
CA ASP A 264 5.50 -5.39 10.49
C ASP A 264 4.91 -3.98 10.71
N GLU A 265 4.62 -3.22 9.65
CA GLU A 265 4.04 -1.86 9.69
C GLU A 265 4.68 -0.95 10.76
N ARG A 266 5.98 -1.10 10.88
CA ARG A 266 6.72 -0.68 12.05
C ARG A 266 6.96 0.82 12.10
N TYR A 267 7.19 1.46 10.94
CA TYR A 267 7.68 2.82 10.93
C TYR A 267 6.71 3.79 10.25
N LYS A 268 6.75 5.04 10.72
CA LYS A 268 6.24 6.23 10.04
C LYS A 268 7.28 7.33 10.12
N VAL A 269 7.30 8.23 9.13
CA VAL A 269 8.19 9.40 9.21
C VAL A 269 7.59 10.42 10.19
N ARG A 270 8.39 10.86 11.15
CA ARG A 270 7.99 11.94 12.07
C ARG A 270 7.76 13.22 11.28
N GLY A 271 6.60 13.83 11.42
CA GLY A 271 6.19 14.98 10.60
C GLY A 271 5.58 14.61 9.26
N GLY A 272 5.40 13.30 8.96
CA GLY A 272 4.66 12.78 7.82
C GLY A 272 5.51 12.18 6.71
N ASN A 273 4.98 11.11 6.11
CA ASN A 273 5.63 10.41 5.00
C ASN A 273 5.75 11.26 3.73
N GLN A 274 4.93 12.33 3.61
CA GLN A 274 4.96 13.29 2.50
C GLN A 274 6.34 13.96 2.32
N GLN A 275 7.14 14.05 3.38
CA GLN A 275 8.49 14.63 3.31
C GLN A 275 9.38 13.90 2.29
N ILE A 276 9.23 12.59 2.13
CA ILE A 276 10.05 11.82 1.17
C ILE A 276 9.80 12.26 -0.28
N PRO A 277 8.57 12.21 -0.82
CA PRO A 277 8.33 12.70 -2.18
C PRO A 277 8.57 14.20 -2.34
N ASP A 278 8.37 15.03 -1.31
CA ASP A 278 8.64 16.47 -1.39
C ASP A 278 10.13 16.76 -1.54
N LEU A 279 11.00 16.09 -0.77
CA LEU A 279 12.45 16.23 -0.88
C LEU A 279 12.99 15.68 -2.22
N LEU A 280 12.41 14.59 -2.73
CA LEU A 280 12.72 14.11 -4.07
C LEU A 280 12.32 15.13 -5.14
N ALA A 281 11.14 15.71 -5.02
CA ALA A 281 10.64 16.71 -5.96
C ALA A 281 11.48 18.00 -5.90
N GLU A 282 11.96 18.40 -4.73
CA GLU A 282 12.86 19.55 -4.59
C GLU A 282 14.18 19.33 -5.33
N GLN A 283 14.78 18.14 -5.26
CA GLN A 283 15.98 17.81 -6.03
C GLN A 283 15.75 17.82 -7.55
N LEU A 284 14.50 17.65 -7.98
CA LEU A 284 14.06 17.55 -9.38
C LEU A 284 13.23 18.75 -9.84
N ARG A 285 13.15 19.83 -9.02
CA ARG A 285 12.17 20.93 -9.18
C ARG A 285 12.12 21.54 -10.57
N ASP A 286 13.26 21.69 -11.24
CA ASP A 286 13.32 22.28 -12.58
C ASP A 286 12.76 21.34 -13.68
N ARG A 287 12.37 20.12 -13.31
CA ARG A 287 11.87 19.05 -14.19
C ARG A 287 10.45 18.60 -13.86
N VAL A 288 9.82 19.18 -12.82
CA VAL A 288 8.48 18.78 -12.38
C VAL A 288 7.45 19.81 -12.82
N HIS A 289 6.60 19.41 -13.75
CA HIS A 289 5.52 20.24 -14.29
C HIS A 289 4.18 19.82 -13.66
N LEU A 290 3.75 20.58 -12.66
CA LEU A 290 2.47 20.36 -11.96
C LEU A 290 1.29 20.86 -12.81
N ALA A 291 0.08 20.43 -12.46
CA ALA A 291 -1.17 20.81 -13.12
C ALA A 291 -1.23 20.47 -14.64
N HIS A 292 -0.56 19.39 -15.05
CA HIS A 292 -0.53 18.87 -16.41
C HIS A 292 -1.11 17.45 -16.44
N ARG A 293 -2.33 17.30 -16.93
CA ARG A 293 -3.05 16.04 -17.01
C ARG A 293 -2.86 15.38 -18.37
N LEU A 294 -2.26 14.17 -18.42
CA LEU A 294 -2.17 13.40 -19.66
C LEU A 294 -3.57 13.05 -20.16
N VAL A 295 -3.86 13.39 -21.40
CA VAL A 295 -5.15 13.08 -22.08
C VAL A 295 -4.97 12.20 -23.30
N ALA A 296 -3.81 12.26 -23.97
CA ALA A 296 -3.52 11.39 -25.12
C ALA A 296 -2.05 10.97 -25.15
N LEU A 297 -1.80 9.74 -25.59
CA LEU A 297 -0.49 9.16 -25.87
C LEU A 297 -0.54 8.44 -27.22
N HIS A 298 0.21 8.94 -28.17
CA HIS A 298 0.28 8.40 -29.53
C HIS A 298 1.70 7.91 -29.82
N GLU A 299 1.81 6.73 -30.40
CA GLU A 299 3.06 6.22 -30.96
C GLU A 299 3.33 6.93 -32.28
N THR A 300 4.59 7.26 -32.54
CA THR A 300 5.07 7.91 -33.77
C THR A 300 6.27 7.13 -34.32
N PRO A 301 6.67 7.34 -35.60
CA PRO A 301 7.84 6.65 -36.15
C PRO A 301 9.14 6.85 -35.35
N HIS A 302 9.24 7.94 -34.58
CA HIS A 302 10.45 8.32 -33.85
C HIS A 302 10.27 8.37 -32.31
N GLY A 303 9.25 7.70 -31.77
CA GLY A 303 8.98 7.66 -30.33
C GLY A 303 7.51 7.88 -30.00
N TYR A 304 7.21 8.84 -29.14
CA TYR A 304 5.86 9.08 -28.64
C TYR A 304 5.52 10.57 -28.63
N ARG A 305 4.24 10.88 -28.82
CA ARG A 305 3.67 12.20 -28.61
C ARG A 305 2.65 12.13 -27.48
N LEU A 306 2.86 12.96 -26.47
CA LEU A 306 2.00 13.08 -25.30
C LEU A 306 1.27 14.42 -25.35
N THR A 307 -0.04 14.42 -25.12
CA THR A 307 -0.84 15.63 -25.00
C THR A 307 -1.29 15.79 -23.55
N PHE A 308 -0.94 16.93 -22.95
CA PHE A 308 -1.32 17.29 -21.59
C PHE A 308 -2.29 18.47 -21.59
N GLU A 309 -3.38 18.37 -20.84
CA GLU A 309 -4.23 19.49 -20.49
C GLU A 309 -3.67 20.21 -19.25
N ARG A 310 -3.70 21.54 -19.27
CA ARG A 310 -3.32 22.39 -18.13
C ARG A 310 -4.53 22.77 -17.30
N ALA A 311 -4.40 22.80 -15.97
CA ALA A 311 -5.50 23.22 -15.07
C ALA A 311 -5.98 24.65 -15.32
N GLY A 312 -5.12 25.53 -15.84
CA GLY A 312 -5.46 26.91 -16.25
C GLY A 312 -6.06 27.04 -17.66
N GLY A 313 -6.33 25.91 -18.35
CA GLY A 313 -6.81 25.86 -19.72
C GLY A 313 -5.70 25.71 -20.76
N GLY A 314 -6.09 25.21 -21.94
CA GLY A 314 -5.17 24.90 -23.04
C GLY A 314 -4.48 23.56 -22.87
N SER A 315 -3.73 23.17 -23.91
CA SER A 315 -2.97 21.93 -23.94
C SER A 315 -1.53 22.17 -24.38
N VAL A 316 -0.65 21.21 -24.06
CA VAL A 316 0.72 21.17 -24.53
C VAL A 316 1.02 19.78 -25.09
N GLU A 317 1.70 19.74 -26.23
CA GLU A 317 2.22 18.51 -26.82
C GLU A 317 3.71 18.36 -26.51
N VAL A 318 4.09 17.15 -26.09
CA VAL A 318 5.47 16.81 -25.74
C VAL A 318 5.90 15.57 -26.52
N GLN A 319 7.07 15.65 -27.15
CA GLN A 319 7.68 14.52 -27.86
C GLN A 319 8.64 13.79 -26.91
N ALA A 320 8.61 12.45 -26.94
CA ALA A 320 9.46 11.61 -26.10
C ALA A 320 10.04 10.43 -26.89
N ASP A 321 11.28 10.05 -26.58
CA ASP A 321 11.89 8.83 -27.09
C ASP A 321 11.61 7.66 -26.14
N PHE A 322 11.44 7.94 -24.83
CA PHE A 322 11.06 7.02 -23.77
C PHE A 322 9.94 7.62 -22.93
N VAL A 323 8.96 6.80 -22.59
CA VAL A 323 7.84 7.20 -21.71
C VAL A 323 7.75 6.27 -20.51
N VAL A 324 7.59 6.84 -19.32
CA VAL A 324 7.31 6.10 -18.09
C VAL A 324 5.93 6.50 -17.58
N LEU A 325 4.97 5.59 -17.64
CA LEU A 325 3.62 5.78 -17.08
C LEU A 325 3.62 5.31 -15.63
N THR A 326 3.39 6.24 -14.71
CA THR A 326 3.30 5.94 -13.26
C THR A 326 1.91 6.18 -12.69
N LEU A 327 0.93 6.38 -13.60
CA LEU A 327 -0.47 6.56 -13.25
C LEU A 327 -1.08 5.24 -12.76
N PRO A 328 -1.98 5.25 -11.77
CA PRO A 328 -2.83 4.10 -11.52
C PRO A 328 -3.67 3.80 -12.77
N PHE A 329 -3.92 2.53 -13.07
CA PHE A 329 -4.66 2.15 -14.28
C PHE A 329 -6.07 2.71 -14.31
N THR A 330 -6.69 2.98 -13.17
CA THR A 330 -7.95 3.73 -13.07
C THR A 330 -7.92 5.06 -13.81
N ARG A 331 -6.78 5.75 -13.79
CA ARG A 331 -6.58 7.00 -14.54
C ARG A 331 -6.11 6.74 -15.97
N LEU A 332 -5.27 5.74 -16.18
CA LEU A 332 -4.79 5.40 -17.52
C LEU A 332 -5.93 4.98 -18.47
N ARG A 333 -7.01 4.40 -17.94
CA ARG A 333 -8.26 4.08 -18.68
C ARG A 333 -8.92 5.30 -19.33
N THR A 334 -8.67 6.50 -18.84
CA THR A 334 -9.26 7.74 -19.37
C THR A 334 -8.36 8.46 -20.36
N VAL A 335 -7.19 7.92 -20.65
CA VAL A 335 -6.23 8.47 -21.62
C VAL A 335 -6.47 7.84 -22.99
N GLU A 336 -6.53 8.67 -24.03
CA GLU A 336 -6.54 8.20 -25.42
C GLU A 336 -5.19 7.58 -25.75
N MET A 337 -5.15 6.23 -25.88
CA MET A 337 -3.91 5.51 -26.15
C MET A 337 -3.90 4.96 -27.57
N ARG A 338 -3.14 5.59 -28.47
CA ARG A 338 -2.85 5.09 -29.82
C ARG A 338 -1.43 4.51 -29.87
N VAL A 339 -1.27 3.41 -29.12
CA VAL A 339 -0.05 2.62 -29.02
C VAL A 339 -0.40 1.15 -29.28
N ALA A 340 0.47 0.43 -29.97
CA ALA A 340 0.30 -1.00 -30.27
C ALA A 340 0.51 -1.86 -29.02
N LEU A 341 -0.43 -1.81 -28.08
CA LEU A 341 -0.38 -2.60 -26.85
C LEU A 341 -0.74 -4.08 -27.12
N PRO A 342 0.02 -5.04 -26.57
CA PRO A 342 -0.38 -6.45 -26.55
C PRO A 342 -1.78 -6.63 -25.92
N PRO A 343 -2.59 -7.59 -26.40
CA PRO A 343 -3.96 -7.79 -25.89
C PRO A 343 -4.03 -7.96 -24.37
N VAL A 344 -3.10 -8.72 -23.76
CA VAL A 344 -3.04 -8.92 -22.32
C VAL A 344 -2.72 -7.62 -21.56
N LYS A 345 -1.83 -6.77 -22.08
CA LYS A 345 -1.52 -5.45 -21.51
C LYS A 345 -2.75 -4.53 -21.55
N ARG A 346 -3.45 -4.51 -22.68
CA ARG A 346 -4.68 -3.73 -22.85
C ARG A 346 -5.74 -4.18 -21.84
N ARG A 347 -5.91 -5.50 -21.66
CA ARG A 347 -6.80 -6.06 -20.65
C ARG A 347 -6.35 -5.71 -19.23
N ALA A 348 -5.05 -5.80 -18.89
CA ALA A 348 -4.54 -5.43 -17.59
C ALA A 348 -4.87 -3.97 -17.24
N ILE A 349 -4.68 -3.04 -18.18
CA ILE A 349 -5.06 -1.64 -17.99
C ILE A 349 -6.57 -1.50 -17.76
N ALA A 350 -7.39 -2.18 -18.57
CA ALA A 350 -8.85 -2.06 -18.53
C ALA A 350 -9.46 -2.71 -17.26
N GLU A 351 -8.94 -3.87 -16.83
CA GLU A 351 -9.64 -4.77 -15.92
C GLU A 351 -9.03 -4.87 -14.51
N LEU A 352 -7.72 -4.55 -14.31
CA LEU A 352 -7.08 -4.67 -12.99
C LEU A 352 -7.92 -3.99 -11.91
N GLY A 353 -8.26 -4.74 -10.84
CA GLY A 353 -9.05 -4.23 -9.74
C GLY A 353 -8.33 -3.14 -8.96
N TYR A 354 -9.10 -2.23 -8.37
CA TYR A 354 -8.62 -1.20 -7.45
C TYR A 354 -9.56 -1.09 -6.25
N GLY A 355 -8.96 -0.96 -5.08
CA GLY A 355 -9.67 -0.81 -3.82
C GLY A 355 -10.44 0.50 -3.70
N THR A 356 -11.41 0.51 -2.81
CA THR A 356 -12.27 1.66 -2.49
C THR A 356 -11.98 2.24 -1.12
N ASN A 357 -10.78 1.94 -0.56
CA ASN A 357 -10.44 2.35 0.80
C ASN A 357 -10.63 3.85 1.04
N ALA A 358 -11.15 4.15 2.22
CA ALA A 358 -11.33 5.50 2.72
C ALA A 358 -10.91 5.56 4.20
N LYS A 359 -10.47 6.73 4.63
CA LYS A 359 -10.21 7.05 6.03
C LYS A 359 -11.26 8.05 6.52
N LEU A 360 -11.94 7.72 7.64
CA LEU A 360 -12.67 8.69 8.44
C LEU A 360 -11.91 8.85 9.75
N ILE A 361 -11.37 10.02 10.02
CA ILE A 361 -10.46 10.25 11.14
C ILE A 361 -11.17 11.13 12.14
N LEU A 362 -11.19 10.71 13.42
CA LEU A 362 -11.88 11.36 14.51
C LEU A 362 -10.88 12.01 15.46
N GLY A 363 -11.06 13.28 15.77
CA GLY A 363 -10.30 13.95 16.82
C GLY A 363 -10.78 13.52 18.22
N VAL A 364 -9.87 13.27 19.13
CA VAL A 364 -10.15 12.91 20.52
C VAL A 364 -9.37 13.78 21.49
N ARG A 365 -9.99 14.17 22.61
CA ARG A 365 -9.38 15.04 23.65
C ARG A 365 -8.15 14.40 24.28
N ARG A 366 -8.11 13.06 24.37
CA ARG A 366 -6.96 12.27 24.84
C ARG A 366 -7.03 10.86 24.28
N ARG A 367 -5.90 10.16 24.25
CA ARG A 367 -5.77 8.74 23.85
C ARG A 367 -6.31 7.83 24.95
N PHE A 368 -7.63 7.84 25.18
CA PHE A 368 -8.34 7.22 26.32
C PHE A 368 -8.17 5.70 26.39
N TRP A 369 -7.91 5.06 25.26
CA TRP A 369 -7.69 3.61 25.16
C TRP A 369 -6.43 3.16 25.90
N ARG A 370 -5.39 3.99 25.95
CA ARG A 370 -4.10 3.63 26.59
C ARG A 370 -4.25 3.33 28.09
N GLY A 371 -5.09 4.03 28.81
CA GLY A 371 -5.38 3.76 30.23
C GLY A 371 -6.06 2.42 30.50
N ARG A 372 -6.49 1.73 29.44
CA ARG A 372 -7.07 0.38 29.50
C ARG A 372 -6.13 -0.70 28.98
N GLY A 373 -4.87 -0.36 28.69
CA GLY A 373 -3.89 -1.28 28.10
C GLY A 373 -4.14 -1.58 26.62
N TRP A 374 -4.90 -0.71 25.90
CA TRP A 374 -5.18 -0.90 24.49
C TRP A 374 -4.27 0.00 23.62
N SER A 375 -3.88 -0.53 22.45
CA SER A 375 -3.06 0.18 21.47
C SER A 375 -3.83 1.29 20.71
N GLY A 376 -5.16 1.23 20.73
CA GLY A 376 -6.03 2.02 19.87
C GLY A 376 -6.37 1.30 18.56
N ASP A 377 -5.70 0.20 18.27
CA ASP A 377 -6.05 -0.66 17.13
C ASP A 377 -7.28 -1.50 17.48
N PHE A 378 -8.23 -1.58 16.57
CA PHE A 378 -9.41 -2.42 16.74
C PHE A 378 -9.93 -2.94 15.40
N TYR A 379 -10.67 -4.05 15.48
CA TYR A 379 -11.25 -4.76 14.35
C TYR A 379 -12.64 -5.24 14.72
N THR A 380 -13.61 -5.09 13.80
CA THR A 380 -15.01 -5.31 14.12
C THR A 380 -15.86 -5.56 12.87
N ASP A 381 -16.96 -6.26 13.02
CA ASP A 381 -18.05 -6.40 12.06
C ASP A 381 -18.94 -5.15 11.95
N GLU A 382 -18.67 -4.12 12.76
CA GLU A 382 -19.35 -2.83 12.65
C GLU A 382 -19.00 -2.12 11.31
N PRO A 383 -19.85 -1.22 10.80
CA PRO A 383 -19.70 -0.63 9.46
C PRO A 383 -18.37 0.10 9.19
N PHE A 384 -17.60 0.45 10.21
CA PHE A 384 -16.28 1.07 10.09
C PHE A 384 -15.12 0.07 10.08
N GLN A 385 -15.39 -1.24 10.18
CA GLN A 385 -14.49 -2.38 9.98
C GLN A 385 -13.25 -2.40 10.88
N SER A 386 -12.39 -1.39 10.82
CA SER A 386 -11.13 -1.34 11.57
C SER A 386 -10.72 0.09 11.88
N GLY A 387 -9.76 0.25 12.76
CA GLY A 387 -9.15 1.54 13.04
C GLY A 387 -7.94 1.43 13.93
N TRP A 388 -7.23 2.55 14.06
CA TRP A 388 -6.00 2.65 14.85
C TRP A 388 -5.74 4.05 15.37
N ASP A 389 -4.87 4.16 16.38
CA ASP A 389 -4.33 5.42 16.89
C ASP A 389 -3.39 6.06 15.84
N SER A 390 -3.90 6.96 15.02
CA SER A 390 -3.10 7.69 14.02
C SER A 390 -2.16 8.73 14.65
N SER A 391 -2.37 9.07 15.93
CA SER A 391 -1.53 9.98 16.72
C SER A 391 -0.47 9.28 17.58
N ARG A 392 -0.30 7.96 17.43
CA ARG A 392 0.63 7.15 18.22
C ARG A 392 2.03 7.75 18.23
N LEU A 393 2.63 7.86 19.45
CA LEU A 393 4.00 8.37 19.66
C LEU A 393 4.24 9.81 19.16
N GLN A 394 3.18 10.60 18.95
CA GLN A 394 3.28 12.03 18.72
C GLN A 394 3.05 12.80 20.03
N ALA A 395 3.52 14.06 20.08
CA ALA A 395 3.44 14.91 21.25
C ALA A 395 1.99 15.28 21.63
N GLY A 396 1.81 15.83 22.81
CA GLY A 396 0.53 16.32 23.31
C GLY A 396 -0.41 15.24 23.84
N ALA A 397 -1.48 15.68 24.49
CA ALA A 397 -2.52 14.80 25.04
C ALA A 397 -3.60 14.46 24.01
N THR A 398 -3.92 15.41 23.13
CA THR A 398 -4.87 15.26 22.03
C THR A 398 -4.46 14.11 21.12
N GLY A 399 -5.43 13.38 20.62
CA GLY A 399 -5.19 12.28 19.70
C GLY A 399 -6.11 12.29 18.50
N SER A 400 -5.86 11.38 17.60
CA SER A 400 -6.74 11.08 16.47
C SER A 400 -6.88 9.57 16.28
N LEU A 401 -8.08 9.16 15.92
CA LEU A 401 -8.44 7.76 15.68
C LEU A 401 -8.86 7.61 14.23
N THR A 402 -8.12 6.86 13.45
CA THR A 402 -8.49 6.52 12.07
C THR A 402 -9.46 5.36 12.08
N LEU A 403 -10.61 5.52 11.42
CA LEU A 403 -11.49 4.45 10.96
C LEU A 403 -11.13 4.15 9.51
N PHE A 404 -10.85 2.89 9.19
CA PHE A 404 -10.37 2.48 7.88
C PHE A 404 -11.33 1.48 7.25
N LEU A 405 -11.89 1.87 6.11
CA LEU A 405 -12.97 1.17 5.46
C LEU A 405 -12.59 0.80 4.02
N GLY A 406 -12.87 -0.45 3.64
CA GLY A 406 -12.72 -0.95 2.27
C GLY A 406 -14.03 -1.51 1.72
N GLY A 407 -14.05 -1.92 0.46
CA GLY A 407 -15.22 -2.50 -0.20
C GLY A 407 -16.44 -1.57 -0.21
N THR A 408 -17.62 -2.13 -0.09
CA THR A 408 -18.90 -1.39 -0.01
C THR A 408 -18.93 -0.36 1.13
N PRO A 409 -18.47 -0.65 2.37
CA PRO A 409 -18.34 0.37 3.42
C PRO A 409 -17.44 1.54 3.03
N GLY A 410 -16.30 1.28 2.36
CA GLY A 410 -15.41 2.32 1.86
C GLY A 410 -16.07 3.26 0.85
N VAL A 411 -16.95 2.73 0.00
CA VAL A 411 -17.77 3.56 -0.92
C VAL A 411 -18.80 4.40 -0.16
N ARG A 412 -19.53 3.77 0.78
CA ARG A 412 -20.64 4.42 1.51
C ARG A 412 -20.18 5.55 2.40
N VAL A 413 -19.02 5.44 3.04
CA VAL A 413 -18.49 6.50 3.90
C VAL A 413 -18.20 7.80 3.13
N GLY A 414 -18.11 7.74 1.81
CA GLY A 414 -18.00 8.89 0.91
C GLY A 414 -19.22 9.83 0.89
N GLN A 415 -20.38 9.35 1.35
CA GLN A 415 -21.64 10.10 1.34
C GLN A 415 -21.76 11.04 2.54
N GLY A 416 -22.47 12.17 2.36
CA GLY A 416 -22.70 13.15 3.43
C GLY A 416 -21.42 13.84 3.92
N THR A 417 -21.50 14.47 5.09
CA THR A 417 -20.35 15.14 5.72
C THR A 417 -19.55 14.18 6.61
N PRO A 418 -18.25 14.42 6.84
CA PRO A 418 -17.46 13.63 7.78
C PRO A 418 -18.05 13.62 9.19
N GLN A 419 -18.61 14.76 9.65
CA GLN A 419 -19.24 14.90 10.96
C GLN A 419 -20.51 14.06 11.09
N ALA A 420 -21.35 14.01 10.03
CA ALA A 420 -22.55 13.17 10.01
C ALA A 420 -22.18 11.68 10.06
N GLN A 421 -21.14 11.26 9.33
CA GLN A 421 -20.64 9.89 9.38
C GLN A 421 -20.07 9.55 10.77
N ALA A 422 -19.29 10.45 11.37
CA ALA A 422 -18.78 10.29 12.72
C ALA A 422 -19.91 10.14 13.75
N ALA A 423 -20.93 11.00 13.69
CA ALA A 423 -22.10 10.95 14.58
C ALA A 423 -22.85 9.62 14.45
N ALA A 424 -23.00 9.09 13.24
CA ALA A 424 -23.65 7.79 12.99
C ALA A 424 -22.82 6.60 13.53
N PHE A 425 -21.48 6.70 13.50
CA PHE A 425 -20.59 5.62 13.96
C PHE A 425 -20.32 5.65 15.46
N LEU A 426 -20.35 6.83 16.11
CA LEU A 426 -19.99 6.99 17.53
C LEU A 426 -20.75 6.05 18.48
N PRO A 427 -22.08 5.82 18.38
CA PRO A 427 -22.79 4.88 19.26
C PRO A 427 -22.27 3.44 19.17
N ARG A 428 -21.85 3.02 17.97
CA ARG A 428 -21.28 1.69 17.71
C ARG A 428 -19.81 1.63 18.13
N LEU A 429 -19.05 2.68 17.87
CA LEU A 429 -17.65 2.80 18.30
C LEU A 429 -17.52 2.79 19.83
N GLU A 430 -18.50 3.33 20.57
CA GLU A 430 -18.56 3.23 22.03
C GLU A 430 -18.64 1.79 22.53
N ARG A 431 -19.26 0.87 21.77
CA ARG A 431 -19.27 -0.57 22.12
C ARG A 431 -17.93 -1.22 21.88
N VAL A 432 -17.25 -0.83 20.81
CA VAL A 432 -15.92 -1.35 20.43
C VAL A 432 -14.83 -0.74 21.33
N LEU A 433 -14.84 0.57 21.50
CA LEU A 433 -13.90 1.34 22.32
C LEU A 433 -14.66 2.19 23.35
N PRO A 434 -15.01 1.65 24.51
CA PRO A 434 -15.70 2.38 25.57
C PRO A 434 -14.95 3.66 25.98
N GLY A 435 -15.63 4.79 25.93
CA GLY A 435 -15.10 6.13 26.15
C GLY A 435 -14.98 6.96 24.86
N ALA A 436 -15.22 6.37 23.69
CA ALA A 436 -15.10 7.07 22.40
C ALA A 436 -16.02 8.30 22.33
N ARG A 437 -17.29 8.19 22.78
CA ARG A 437 -18.24 9.31 22.78
C ARG A 437 -17.81 10.44 23.71
N ALA A 438 -17.34 10.13 24.92
CA ALA A 438 -16.95 11.11 25.91
C ALA A 438 -15.70 11.89 25.48
N HIS A 439 -14.83 11.28 24.69
CA HIS A 439 -13.56 11.89 24.26
C HIS A 439 -13.58 12.46 22.85
N TYR A 440 -14.61 12.22 22.05
CA TYR A 440 -14.73 12.83 20.73
C TYR A 440 -14.81 14.38 20.83
N THR A 441 -14.03 15.06 20.00
CA THR A 441 -13.93 16.54 20.00
C THR A 441 -15.02 17.23 19.19
N GLY A 442 -15.81 16.49 18.41
CA GLY A 442 -16.72 17.05 17.41
C GLY A 442 -16.05 17.21 16.03
N THR A 443 -14.74 17.01 15.94
CA THR A 443 -13.99 17.18 14.69
C THR A 443 -13.77 15.83 14.00
N ALA A 444 -14.17 15.75 12.73
CA ALA A 444 -13.88 14.60 11.88
C ALA A 444 -13.35 15.07 10.53
N HIS A 445 -12.43 14.29 9.97
CA HIS A 445 -11.92 14.51 8.62
C HIS A 445 -12.05 13.22 7.82
N ARG A 446 -12.43 13.33 6.53
CA ARG A 446 -12.56 12.17 5.65
C ARG A 446 -11.67 12.34 4.43
N PHE A 447 -10.92 11.27 4.10
CA PHE A 447 -10.26 11.17 2.82
C PHE A 447 -10.77 9.95 2.04
N HIS A 448 -11.36 10.21 0.87
CA HIS A 448 -12.07 9.21 0.07
C HIS A 448 -11.37 9.00 -1.27
N TRP A 449 -10.48 7.99 -1.32
CA TRP A 449 -9.60 7.75 -2.47
C TRP A 449 -10.35 7.39 -3.75
N ARG A 450 -11.51 6.71 -3.64
CA ARG A 450 -12.32 6.34 -4.79
C ARG A 450 -12.83 7.56 -5.58
N SER A 451 -13.19 8.65 -4.93
CA SER A 451 -13.63 9.88 -5.58
C SER A 451 -12.51 10.88 -5.82
N HIS A 452 -11.29 10.58 -5.39
CA HIS A 452 -10.16 11.50 -5.59
C HIS A 452 -9.82 11.60 -7.09
N PRO A 453 -9.82 12.83 -7.68
CA PRO A 453 -9.82 13.01 -9.13
C PRO A 453 -8.56 12.51 -9.83
N HIS A 454 -7.43 12.41 -9.12
CA HIS A 454 -6.16 11.98 -9.68
C HIS A 454 -5.86 10.48 -9.48
N THR A 455 -6.73 9.73 -8.78
CA THR A 455 -6.49 8.31 -8.50
C THR A 455 -7.66 7.39 -8.82
N LEU A 456 -8.91 7.78 -8.51
CA LEU A 456 -10.16 7.02 -8.70
C LEU A 456 -10.12 5.61 -8.08
N GLY A 457 -9.38 5.46 -7.00
CA GLY A 457 -9.19 4.22 -6.25
C GLY A 457 -8.07 4.35 -5.24
N SER A 458 -7.98 3.43 -4.28
CA SER A 458 -6.91 3.40 -3.27
C SER A 458 -5.62 2.78 -3.83
N TYR A 459 -5.59 1.48 -4.01
CA TYR A 459 -4.46 0.73 -4.58
C TYR A 459 -4.99 -0.50 -5.34
N SER A 460 -4.10 -1.18 -6.07
CA SER A 460 -4.47 -2.33 -6.88
C SER A 460 -4.85 -3.55 -6.04
N CYS A 461 -5.80 -4.32 -6.54
CA CYS A 461 -6.29 -5.56 -5.95
C CYS A 461 -6.64 -6.57 -7.04
N TRP A 462 -6.13 -7.79 -6.96
CA TRP A 462 -6.46 -8.83 -7.91
C TRP A 462 -7.89 -9.36 -7.68
N LYS A 463 -8.73 -9.24 -8.71
CA LYS A 463 -10.07 -9.81 -8.74
C LYS A 463 -10.03 -11.28 -9.12
N VAL A 464 -11.17 -11.96 -8.97
CA VAL A 464 -11.36 -13.35 -9.42
C VAL A 464 -10.88 -13.54 -10.86
N GLY A 465 -10.02 -14.53 -11.08
CA GLY A 465 -9.45 -14.87 -12.39
C GLY A 465 -8.28 -14.00 -12.87
N GLN A 466 -7.90 -12.95 -12.16
CA GLN A 466 -6.90 -12.00 -12.65
C GLN A 466 -5.45 -12.45 -12.43
N TYR A 467 -5.16 -13.24 -11.41
CA TYR A 467 -3.79 -13.74 -11.20
C TYR A 467 -3.30 -14.57 -12.39
N THR A 468 -4.11 -15.50 -12.86
CA THR A 468 -3.71 -16.44 -13.92
C THR A 468 -3.96 -15.92 -15.33
N THR A 469 -4.59 -14.74 -15.49
CA THR A 469 -4.90 -14.16 -16.80
C THR A 469 -4.27 -12.79 -17.06
N LEU A 470 -3.88 -12.06 -16.02
CA LEU A 470 -3.38 -10.68 -16.14
C LEU A 470 -2.06 -10.44 -15.38
N ALA A 471 -1.87 -11.05 -14.18
CA ALA A 471 -0.71 -10.73 -13.34
C ALA A 471 0.61 -10.96 -14.10
N GLY A 472 1.49 -9.98 -14.02
CA GLY A 472 2.73 -9.92 -14.80
C GLY A 472 2.64 -9.00 -16.02
N ALA A 473 1.46 -8.88 -16.64
CA ALA A 473 1.30 -8.00 -17.78
C ALA A 473 1.36 -6.51 -17.40
N GLU A 474 1.02 -6.14 -16.16
CA GLU A 474 0.99 -4.74 -15.70
C GLU A 474 2.37 -4.08 -15.72
N PHE A 475 3.44 -4.81 -15.44
CA PHE A 475 4.79 -4.25 -15.41
C PHE A 475 5.59 -4.45 -16.70
N GLU A 476 5.17 -5.34 -17.63
CA GLU A 476 5.90 -5.59 -18.88
C GLU A 476 6.00 -4.31 -19.72
N PRO A 477 7.19 -3.89 -20.17
CA PRO A 477 7.31 -2.74 -21.09
C PRO A 477 6.78 -3.07 -22.49
N VAL A 478 6.40 -2.04 -23.23
CA VAL A 478 6.00 -2.15 -24.65
C VAL A 478 6.91 -1.23 -25.46
N GLY A 479 7.90 -1.79 -26.13
CA GLY A 479 8.93 -1.00 -26.81
C GLY A 479 9.69 -0.11 -25.83
N ARG A 480 9.56 1.22 -25.99
CA ARG A 480 10.14 2.24 -25.10
C ARG A 480 9.09 2.88 -24.17
N LEU A 481 7.93 2.25 -24.02
CA LEU A 481 6.90 2.61 -23.07
C LEU A 481 7.00 1.72 -21.84
N TYR A 482 7.29 2.30 -20.68
CA TYR A 482 7.48 1.63 -19.40
C TYR A 482 6.34 1.93 -18.44
N PHE A 483 6.14 1.03 -17.48
CA PHE A 483 5.11 1.13 -16.44
C PHE A 483 5.75 0.97 -15.07
N ALA A 484 5.48 1.90 -14.16
CA ALA A 484 5.91 1.84 -12.77
C ALA A 484 4.77 2.30 -11.84
N GLY A 485 4.84 1.95 -10.58
CA GLY A 485 3.82 2.22 -9.58
C GLY A 485 3.61 0.98 -8.71
N GLU A 486 2.92 1.13 -7.58
CA GLU A 486 2.68 0.01 -6.66
C GLU A 486 2.02 -1.19 -7.36
N HIS A 487 1.12 -0.93 -8.33
CA HIS A 487 0.40 -1.94 -9.10
C HIS A 487 1.30 -2.75 -10.04
N THR A 488 2.54 -2.31 -10.26
CA THR A 488 3.55 -3.00 -11.08
C THR A 488 4.63 -3.68 -10.25
N SER A 489 4.55 -3.60 -8.91
CA SER A 489 5.42 -4.35 -8.03
C SER A 489 4.88 -5.76 -7.81
N HIS A 490 5.77 -6.73 -7.85
CA HIS A 490 5.43 -8.13 -7.59
C HIS A 490 5.39 -8.42 -6.08
N ASP A 491 6.36 -7.88 -5.34
CA ASP A 491 6.55 -8.18 -3.92
C ASP A 491 5.89 -7.15 -2.99
N TYR A 492 5.77 -5.90 -3.44
CA TYR A 492 5.26 -4.78 -2.64
C TYR A 492 4.05 -4.09 -3.29
N GLN A 493 3.15 -4.86 -3.91
CA GLN A 493 1.91 -4.33 -4.49
C GLN A 493 1.09 -3.61 -3.41
N GLY A 494 0.66 -2.36 -3.69
CA GLY A 494 -0.12 -1.54 -2.75
C GLY A 494 0.72 -0.70 -1.78
N TYR A 495 2.03 -0.94 -1.68
CA TYR A 495 2.92 -0.20 -0.77
C TYR A 495 3.64 0.97 -1.44
N MET A 496 4.06 1.94 -0.61
CA MET A 496 5.00 2.99 -1.01
C MET A 496 6.29 2.39 -1.56
N ASN A 497 6.79 1.31 -0.92
CA ASN A 497 8.02 0.63 -1.34
C ASN A 497 7.89 0.04 -2.73
N GLY A 498 6.74 -0.54 -3.09
CA GLY A 498 6.51 -1.06 -4.44
C GLY A 498 6.55 0.03 -5.51
N ALA A 499 6.06 1.22 -5.18
CA ALA A 499 6.18 2.37 -6.08
C ALA A 499 7.66 2.81 -6.23
N ALA A 500 8.42 2.91 -5.14
CA ALA A 500 9.84 3.27 -5.17
C ALA A 500 10.68 2.23 -5.91
N GLU A 501 10.53 0.95 -5.58
CA GLU A 501 11.22 -0.17 -6.22
C GLU A 501 11.01 -0.20 -7.72
N THR A 502 9.76 -0.06 -8.17
CA THR A 502 9.43 -0.12 -9.60
C THR A 502 9.92 1.11 -10.36
N GLY A 503 9.93 2.28 -9.73
CA GLY A 503 10.57 3.49 -10.29
C GLY A 503 12.07 3.28 -10.51
N ARG A 504 12.79 2.77 -9.51
CA ARG A 504 14.21 2.42 -9.61
C ARG A 504 14.45 1.36 -10.69
N ARG A 505 13.63 0.30 -10.75
CA ARG A 505 13.72 -0.76 -11.78
C ARG A 505 13.59 -0.20 -13.18
N VAL A 506 12.61 0.67 -13.44
CA VAL A 506 12.40 1.27 -14.76
C VAL A 506 13.58 2.17 -15.14
N ALA A 507 14.11 2.97 -14.23
CA ALA A 507 15.31 3.78 -14.47
C ALA A 507 16.50 2.92 -14.91
N GLN A 508 16.73 1.77 -14.25
CA GLN A 508 17.78 0.81 -14.63
C GLN A 508 17.55 0.22 -16.03
N LEU A 509 16.31 -0.11 -16.38
CA LEU A 509 15.98 -0.65 -17.71
C LEU A 509 16.24 0.37 -18.82
N ILE A 510 15.81 1.62 -18.63
CA ILE A 510 16.06 2.71 -19.59
C ILE A 510 17.57 2.95 -19.73
N HIS A 511 18.32 3.06 -18.61
CA HIS A 511 19.77 3.24 -18.65
C HIS A 511 20.48 2.14 -19.45
N ARG A 512 20.11 0.88 -19.25
CA ARG A 512 20.67 -0.24 -20.04
C ARG A 512 20.30 -0.15 -21.53
N GLN A 513 19.13 0.33 -21.87
CA GLN A 513 18.69 0.45 -23.26
C GLN A 513 19.36 1.62 -23.99
N VAL A 514 19.60 2.73 -23.30
CA VAL A 514 20.31 3.90 -23.86
C VAL A 514 21.81 3.59 -24.11
N ARG A 515 22.40 2.68 -23.35
CA ARG A 515 23.82 2.30 -23.51
C ARG A 515 24.07 1.25 -24.61
N ARG A 516 23.04 0.64 -25.16
CA ARG A 516 23.11 -0.32 -26.28
C ARG A 516 23.03 0.41 -27.62
#